data_cfd21ca151c0394fb52b1af5380a64d2
#
_entry.id   cfd21ca151c0394fb52b1af5380a64d2
#
_cell.length_a   1.000
_cell.length_b   1.000
_cell.length_c   1.000
_cell.angle_alpha   90.00
_cell.angle_beta   90.00
_cell.angle_gamma   90.00
#
_symmetry.space_group_name_H-M   'P 1'
#
loop_
_entity.id
_entity.type
_entity.pdbx_description
1 polymer ?
#
loop_
_entity_poly.entity_id
_entity_poly.type
_entity_poly.pdbx_seq_one_letter_code
_entity_poly.pdbx_strand_id
1 'polypeptide(L)'
;MKTKLILITADLFTNQSEITVIIDKIRQEKLENDLVIITGDSRKTGLPVNRNNKHGFSGEHGASGHFYVTALFSELLNMAGVDSSALTTSDIGLTLEAGDLDIEIDRIETEGIHDLFSRNCIPVICGDLPDSLDSSLVISGKCELLAVAVSSALGFSRCEFWGRSQGIYSSNLSEMTGRKRIERLTFDECMEMATLGAVDLLGKEVIQVAKKRGVEIFYMSPFEKEGTLIMSDVEKVKCNVKSVAYDTDTAKVALLGVPDRPGIAALVFSGLAEQDISAEMIIQSVMRGQINDIAFLVKKGDIEKAISVCRGLAKETGAQGVTFDTEIARVSVVGTGISRKTHIPARVFSTLASHDINIEMIASTSISVVCVVSGSSVEEAVRALHEEFVE
;
A
#
# COMPACT_ATOMS: atom_id res chain seq x y z
N MET A 1 7.64 30.80 6.51
CA MET A 1 7.69 29.52 7.25
C MET A 1 7.63 28.41 6.22
N LYS A 2 8.21 27.25 6.48
CA LYS A 2 7.99 26.06 5.64
C LYS A 2 6.61 25.50 5.97
N THR A 3 6.00 24.87 5.03
CA THR A 3 4.66 24.26 5.21
C THR A 3 4.78 22.75 5.24
N LYS A 4 4.05 22.09 6.13
CA LYS A 4 4.14 20.65 6.35
C LYS A 4 2.75 20.07 6.64
N LEU A 5 2.41 18.95 5.99
CA LEU A 5 1.24 18.16 6.34
C LEU A 5 1.67 16.89 7.08
N ILE A 6 1.00 16.60 8.17
CA ILE A 6 1.20 15.42 9.01
C ILE A 6 -0.10 14.63 9.06
N LEU A 7 -0.08 13.41 8.56
CA LEU A 7 -1.12 12.41 8.81
C LEU A 7 -0.74 11.60 10.05
N ILE A 8 -1.59 11.57 11.06
CA ILE A 8 -1.42 10.75 12.27
C ILE A 8 -2.33 9.54 12.15
N THR A 9 -1.75 8.34 12.04
CA THR A 9 -2.53 7.11 11.89
C THR A 9 -3.31 6.77 13.17
N ALA A 10 -4.44 6.10 12.99
CA ALA A 10 -5.40 5.83 14.06
C ALA A 10 -4.85 5.02 15.24
N ASP A 11 -3.89 4.14 14.97
CA ASP A 11 -3.25 3.28 15.96
C ASP A 11 -2.41 4.05 17.00
N LEU A 12 -2.05 5.31 16.71
CA LEU A 12 -1.33 6.19 17.63
C LEU A 12 -2.23 6.84 18.68
N PHE A 13 -3.55 6.81 18.52
CA PHE A 13 -4.51 7.39 19.49
C PHE A 13 -4.94 6.41 20.59
N THR A 14 -4.27 5.28 20.76
CA THR A 14 -4.67 4.24 21.73
C THR A 14 -4.11 4.42 23.13
N ASN A 15 -3.08 5.26 23.32
CA ASN A 15 -2.37 5.42 24.57
C ASN A 15 -2.15 6.90 24.91
N GLN A 16 -2.60 7.32 26.10
CA GLN A 16 -2.50 8.71 26.54
C GLN A 16 -1.06 9.23 26.65
N SER A 17 -0.11 8.39 27.08
CA SER A 17 1.30 8.79 27.14
C SER A 17 1.91 9.03 25.75
N GLU A 18 1.51 8.25 24.77
CA GLU A 18 1.93 8.43 23.37
C GLU A 18 1.35 9.73 22.79
N ILE A 19 0.09 10.02 23.05
CA ILE A 19 -0.56 11.27 22.60
C ILE A 19 0.20 12.49 23.16
N THR A 20 0.65 12.45 24.41
CA THR A 20 1.44 13.55 24.99
C THR A 20 2.74 13.77 24.21
N VAL A 21 3.47 12.71 23.88
CA VAL A 21 4.71 12.81 23.08
C VAL A 21 4.42 13.37 21.67
N ILE A 22 3.32 12.95 21.06
CA ILE A 22 2.90 13.46 19.74
C ILE A 22 2.61 14.96 19.80
N ILE A 23 1.88 15.42 20.83
CA ILE A 23 1.56 16.83 21.05
C ILE A 23 2.85 17.65 21.23
N ASP A 24 3.78 17.17 22.03
CA ASP A 24 5.06 17.87 22.25
C ASP A 24 5.88 17.96 20.97
N LYS A 25 5.86 16.92 20.15
CA LYS A 25 6.53 16.94 18.83
C LYS A 25 5.85 17.92 17.87
N ILE A 26 4.51 17.96 17.83
CA ILE A 26 3.75 18.95 17.03
C ILE A 26 4.07 20.37 17.49
N ARG A 27 4.16 20.61 18.80
CA ARG A 27 4.55 21.92 19.34
C ARG A 27 5.94 22.34 18.84
N GLN A 28 6.90 21.44 18.80
CA GLN A 28 8.23 21.72 18.25
C GLN A 28 8.19 22.01 16.74
N GLU A 29 7.48 21.18 15.99
CA GLU A 29 7.32 21.37 14.53
C GLU A 29 6.64 22.70 14.18
N LYS A 30 5.66 23.13 14.97
CA LYS A 30 4.93 24.40 14.77
C LYS A 30 5.81 25.63 14.89
N LEU A 31 6.91 25.56 15.63
CA LEU A 31 7.84 26.70 15.77
C LEU A 31 8.52 27.06 14.45
N GLU A 32 8.68 26.12 13.54
CA GLU A 32 9.40 26.30 12.29
C GLU A 32 8.48 26.22 11.05
N ASN A 33 7.29 25.65 11.19
CA ASN A 33 6.43 25.30 10.07
C ASN A 33 4.97 25.77 10.28
N ASP A 34 4.29 26.08 9.18
CA ASP A 34 2.83 26.05 9.14
C ASP A 34 2.38 24.61 8.94
N LEU A 35 1.57 24.11 9.88
CA LEU A 35 1.19 22.72 9.95
C LEU A 35 -0.26 22.51 9.53
N VAL A 36 -0.51 21.45 8.78
CA VAL A 36 -1.83 20.82 8.62
C VAL A 36 -1.74 19.43 9.24
N ILE A 37 -2.72 19.05 10.03
CA ILE A 37 -2.80 17.71 10.61
C ILE A 37 -4.03 17.02 10.06
N ILE A 38 -3.88 15.75 9.66
CA ILE A 38 -4.99 14.87 9.35
C ILE A 38 -4.97 13.72 10.34
N THR A 39 -6.13 13.41 10.94
CA THR A 39 -6.27 12.28 11.85
C THR A 39 -6.77 11.06 11.08
N GLY A 40 -6.15 9.91 11.29
CA GLY A 40 -6.55 8.65 10.68
C GLY A 40 -7.93 8.16 11.12
N ASP A 41 -8.43 7.13 10.43
CA ASP A 41 -9.76 6.55 10.62
C ASP A 41 -9.97 6.03 12.06
N SER A 42 -10.88 6.63 12.78
CA SER A 42 -11.19 6.31 14.19
C SER A 42 -11.77 4.90 14.38
N ARG A 43 -12.27 4.23 13.33
CA ARG A 43 -12.76 2.85 13.41
C ARG A 43 -11.68 1.87 13.86
N LYS A 44 -10.41 2.24 13.69
CA LYS A 44 -9.24 1.43 14.08
C LYS A 44 -8.66 1.82 15.45
N THR A 45 -9.17 2.87 16.11
CA THR A 45 -8.53 3.43 17.32
C THR A 45 -8.75 2.64 18.59
N GLY A 46 -9.72 1.74 18.66
CA GLY A 46 -10.06 1.04 19.91
C GLY A 46 -10.47 1.98 21.07
N LEU A 47 -10.53 3.29 20.86
CA LEU A 47 -11.05 4.24 21.85
C LEU A 47 -12.53 3.97 22.05
N PRO A 48 -13.01 3.86 23.31
CA PRO A 48 -14.42 3.69 23.58
C PRO A 48 -15.16 4.94 23.09
N VAL A 49 -15.72 4.90 21.90
CA VAL A 49 -16.67 5.90 21.45
C VAL A 49 -17.91 5.73 22.34
N ASN A 50 -18.01 6.55 23.38
CA ASN A 50 -19.15 6.53 24.29
C ASN A 50 -20.37 7.05 23.52
N ARG A 51 -21.17 6.14 22.95
CA ARG A 51 -22.42 6.42 22.22
C ARG A 51 -23.48 7.16 23.03
N ASN A 52 -23.22 7.43 24.30
CA ASN A 52 -24.16 8.03 25.23
C ASN A 52 -23.88 9.49 25.60
N ASN A 53 -22.91 10.17 24.99
CA ASN A 53 -22.69 11.59 25.28
C ASN A 53 -23.75 12.45 24.57
N LYS A 54 -24.83 12.75 25.33
CA LYS A 54 -25.96 13.63 24.98
C LYS A 54 -25.61 15.12 25.03
N HIS A 55 -24.40 15.54 24.82
CA HIS A 55 -24.04 16.96 24.83
C HIS A 55 -23.73 17.48 23.41
N GLY A 56 -24.79 17.97 22.77
CA GLY A 56 -24.74 19.25 22.04
C GLY A 56 -24.24 19.28 20.61
N PHE A 57 -24.08 18.16 19.89
CA PHE A 57 -23.89 18.21 18.44
C PHE A 57 -25.04 17.50 17.73
N SER A 58 -26.09 18.27 17.43
CA SER A 58 -27.21 17.85 16.60
C SER A 58 -26.86 18.12 15.14
N GLY A 59 -26.22 17.17 14.49
CA GLY A 59 -26.03 17.10 13.04
C GLY A 59 -26.54 15.74 12.55
N GLU A 60 -27.54 15.76 11.70
CA GLU A 60 -28.23 14.59 11.13
C GLU A 60 -27.38 13.85 10.07
N HIS A 61 -26.14 13.46 10.37
CA HIS A 61 -25.36 12.63 9.44
C HIS A 61 -24.50 11.67 10.24
N GLY A 62 -24.43 10.41 9.84
CA GLY A 62 -23.73 9.29 10.47
C GLY A 62 -22.20 9.42 10.66
N ALA A 63 -21.65 10.62 10.48
CA ALA A 63 -20.24 10.99 10.65
C ALA A 63 -19.79 11.21 12.12
N SER A 64 -20.65 10.97 13.12
CA SER A 64 -20.44 11.45 14.48
C SER A 64 -19.30 10.76 15.27
N GLY A 65 -18.85 9.58 14.86
CA GLY A 65 -17.78 8.86 15.58
C GLY A 65 -16.38 9.31 15.18
N HIS A 66 -16.19 9.63 13.92
CA HIS A 66 -14.88 9.93 13.33
C HIS A 66 -14.41 11.35 13.65
N PHE A 67 -15.28 12.33 13.51
CA PHE A 67 -14.99 13.72 13.87
C PHE A 67 -14.68 13.89 15.35
N TYR A 68 -15.20 12.99 16.22
CA TYR A 68 -14.93 13.05 17.67
C TYR A 68 -13.44 12.94 18.00
N VAL A 69 -12.69 12.02 17.36
CA VAL A 69 -11.25 11.89 17.59
C VAL A 69 -10.51 13.14 17.13
N THR A 70 -10.88 13.70 15.99
CA THR A 70 -10.31 14.94 15.45
C THR A 70 -10.55 16.12 16.38
N ALA A 71 -11.80 16.29 16.83
CA ALA A 71 -12.19 17.37 17.75
C ALA A 71 -11.49 17.23 19.11
N LEU A 72 -11.45 16.02 19.67
CA LEU A 72 -10.75 15.75 20.92
C LEU A 72 -9.25 16.02 20.81
N PHE A 73 -8.62 15.62 19.71
CA PHE A 73 -7.20 15.86 19.51
C PHE A 73 -6.90 17.36 19.34
N SER A 74 -7.73 18.09 18.61
CA SER A 74 -7.64 19.55 18.53
C SER A 74 -7.77 20.21 19.90
N GLU A 75 -8.71 19.77 20.72
CA GLU A 75 -8.86 20.28 22.09
C GLU A 75 -7.62 20.01 22.96
N LEU A 76 -7.03 18.81 22.86
CA LEU A 76 -5.79 18.48 23.56
C LEU A 76 -4.60 19.36 23.12
N LEU A 77 -4.52 19.70 21.82
CA LEU A 77 -3.53 20.65 21.32
C LEU A 77 -3.74 22.05 21.93
N ASN A 78 -5.00 22.54 21.96
CA ASN A 78 -5.35 23.83 22.54
C ASN A 78 -5.03 23.89 24.04
N MET A 79 -5.37 22.83 24.78
CA MET A 79 -4.99 22.70 26.21
C MET A 79 -3.47 22.70 26.43
N ALA A 80 -2.72 22.21 25.45
CA ALA A 80 -1.27 22.23 25.46
C ALA A 80 -0.66 23.56 24.98
N GLY A 81 -1.48 24.58 24.69
CA GLY A 81 -1.04 25.89 24.21
C GLY A 81 -0.66 25.94 22.73
N VAL A 82 -1.20 25.03 21.94
CA VAL A 82 -1.04 25.00 20.47
C VAL A 82 -2.39 25.27 19.83
N ASP A 83 -2.60 26.49 19.35
CA ASP A 83 -3.87 26.90 18.73
C ASP A 83 -4.19 26.02 17.53
N SER A 84 -5.36 25.39 17.58
CA SER A 84 -5.81 24.47 16.52
C SER A 84 -7.33 24.51 16.35
N SER A 85 -7.80 24.12 15.17
CA SER A 85 -9.23 24.07 14.83
C SER A 85 -9.53 22.74 14.11
N ALA A 86 -10.51 22.00 14.62
CA ALA A 86 -10.99 20.78 13.99
C ALA A 86 -11.87 21.10 12.77
N LEU A 87 -11.60 20.43 11.65
CA LEU A 87 -12.31 20.59 10.39
C LEU A 87 -12.82 19.25 9.89
N THR A 88 -14.00 19.26 9.28
CA THR A 88 -14.51 18.14 8.48
C THR A 88 -14.02 18.25 7.04
N THR A 89 -14.21 17.20 6.25
CA THR A 89 -13.95 17.24 4.79
C THR A 89 -14.88 18.21 4.05
N SER A 90 -16.07 18.46 4.61
CA SER A 90 -17.00 19.47 4.08
C SER A 90 -16.50 20.91 4.30
N ASP A 91 -15.82 21.18 5.43
CA ASP A 91 -15.28 22.51 5.73
C ASP A 91 -14.14 22.90 4.81
N ILE A 92 -13.49 21.93 4.15
CA ILE A 92 -12.47 22.17 3.13
C ILE A 92 -13.03 22.00 1.71
N GLY A 93 -14.36 22.01 1.53
CA GLY A 93 -15.01 21.94 0.22
C GLY A 93 -14.60 20.72 -0.61
N LEU A 94 -14.35 19.58 0.04
CA LEU A 94 -13.93 18.35 -0.63
C LEU A 94 -15.02 17.86 -1.57
N THR A 95 -14.68 17.68 -2.85
CA THR A 95 -15.52 17.00 -3.84
C THR A 95 -14.83 15.76 -4.38
N LEU A 96 -15.64 14.73 -4.66
CA LEU A 96 -15.18 13.45 -5.18
C LEU A 96 -15.81 13.23 -6.56
N GLU A 97 -15.03 12.72 -7.50
CA GLU A 97 -15.52 12.28 -8.81
C GLU A 97 -15.34 10.75 -8.93
N ALA A 98 -16.22 10.12 -9.70
CA ALA A 98 -16.06 8.73 -10.09
C ALA A 98 -14.98 8.65 -11.18
N GLY A 99 -13.83 8.07 -10.87
CA GLY A 99 -12.79 7.74 -11.83
C GLY A 99 -13.05 6.40 -12.53
N ASP A 100 -12.30 6.10 -13.57
CA ASP A 100 -12.46 4.87 -14.38
C ASP A 100 -12.23 3.57 -13.58
N LEU A 101 -11.53 3.63 -12.47
CA LEU A 101 -11.22 2.48 -11.60
C LEU A 101 -11.43 2.76 -10.11
N ASP A 102 -11.54 4.05 -9.67
CA ASP A 102 -11.62 4.44 -8.26
C ASP A 102 -12.20 5.85 -8.09
N ILE A 103 -12.49 6.21 -6.82
CA ILE A 103 -12.90 7.57 -6.45
C ILE A 103 -11.68 8.49 -6.52
N GLU A 104 -11.72 9.48 -7.39
CA GLU A 104 -10.72 10.55 -7.43
C GLU A 104 -11.18 11.76 -6.60
N ILE A 105 -10.25 12.34 -5.82
CA ILE A 105 -10.48 13.62 -5.16
C ILE A 105 -10.31 14.71 -6.23
N ASP A 106 -11.43 15.34 -6.62
CA ASP A 106 -11.48 16.34 -7.66
C ASP A 106 -11.01 17.72 -7.15
N ARG A 107 -11.65 18.23 -6.11
CA ARG A 107 -11.41 19.58 -5.61
C ARG A 107 -11.29 19.63 -4.11
N ILE A 108 -10.43 20.55 -3.64
CA ILE A 108 -10.28 20.95 -2.24
C ILE A 108 -10.21 22.47 -2.22
N GLU A 109 -11.01 23.12 -1.37
CA GLU A 109 -10.96 24.55 -1.14
C GLU A 109 -9.95 24.87 -0.04
N THR A 110 -8.95 25.67 -0.37
CA THR A 110 -7.82 25.95 0.53
C THR A 110 -7.93 27.27 1.29
N GLU A 111 -8.92 28.13 0.95
CA GLU A 111 -9.07 29.45 1.55
C GLU A 111 -9.24 29.38 3.07
N GLY A 112 -10.10 28.49 3.57
CA GLY A 112 -10.30 28.30 5.01
C GLY A 112 -9.05 27.85 5.75
N ILE A 113 -8.21 27.03 5.10
CA ILE A 113 -6.92 26.58 5.63
C ILE A 113 -5.94 27.76 5.72
N HIS A 114 -5.88 28.58 4.68
CA HIS A 114 -5.03 29.80 4.67
C HIS A 114 -5.46 30.84 5.72
N ASP A 115 -6.77 30.96 5.95
CA ASP A 115 -7.30 31.83 7.03
C ASP A 115 -6.82 31.36 8.41
N LEU A 116 -6.80 30.05 8.68
CA LEU A 116 -6.28 29.51 9.91
C LEU A 116 -4.77 29.74 10.06
N PHE A 117 -4.01 29.58 8.98
CA PHE A 117 -2.56 29.90 8.99
C PHE A 117 -2.32 31.39 9.32
N SER A 118 -3.13 32.31 8.79
CA SER A 118 -3.02 33.73 9.08
C SER A 118 -3.20 34.06 10.55
N ARG A 119 -3.96 33.23 11.28
CA ARG A 119 -4.20 33.31 12.73
C ARG A 119 -3.25 32.46 13.56
N ASN A 120 -2.20 31.89 12.93
CA ASN A 120 -1.25 30.96 13.55
C ASN A 120 -1.91 29.69 14.15
N CYS A 121 -3.08 29.32 13.65
CA CYS A 121 -3.89 28.19 14.10
C CYS A 121 -3.65 26.97 13.19
N ILE A 122 -3.53 25.76 13.77
CA ILE A 122 -3.33 24.50 13.03
C ILE A 122 -4.69 23.97 12.60
N PRO A 123 -4.98 23.80 11.29
CA PRO A 123 -6.11 23.01 10.84
C PRO A 123 -5.90 21.53 11.14
N VAL A 124 -6.82 20.91 11.87
CA VAL A 124 -6.85 19.47 12.16
C VAL A 124 -8.03 18.87 11.41
N ILE A 125 -7.77 18.17 10.34
CA ILE A 125 -8.78 17.70 9.39
C ILE A 125 -9.13 16.24 9.72
N CYS A 126 -10.42 15.93 9.74
CA CYS A 126 -10.91 14.56 9.86
C CYS A 126 -10.58 13.75 8.60
N GLY A 127 -9.91 12.61 8.77
CA GLY A 127 -9.44 11.77 7.66
C GLY A 127 -10.51 10.95 6.96
N ASP A 128 -11.79 11.12 7.33
CA ASP A 128 -12.88 10.37 6.70
C ASP A 128 -13.35 11.02 5.42
N LEU A 129 -13.43 10.22 4.36
CA LEU A 129 -14.10 10.62 3.14
C LEU A 129 -15.63 10.46 3.29
N PRO A 130 -16.45 11.35 2.69
CA PRO A 130 -17.90 11.24 2.74
C PRO A 130 -18.40 9.89 2.22
N ASP A 131 -19.40 9.31 2.88
CA ASP A 131 -20.05 8.05 2.49
C ASP A 131 -20.97 8.18 1.25
N SER A 132 -20.92 9.29 0.52
CA SER A 132 -21.82 9.63 -0.58
C SER A 132 -21.65 8.80 -1.85
N LEU A 133 -20.69 7.89 -1.90
CA LEU A 133 -20.50 6.94 -2.99
C LEU A 133 -20.75 5.53 -2.48
N ASP A 134 -21.47 4.76 -3.30
CA ASP A 134 -21.94 3.41 -3.07
C ASP A 134 -21.09 2.60 -2.07
N SER A 135 -21.70 2.14 -0.98
CA SER A 135 -21.06 1.49 0.16
C SER A 135 -20.33 0.17 -0.19
N SER A 136 -20.33 -0.22 -1.45
CA SER A 136 -19.62 -1.39 -1.98
C SER A 136 -18.13 -1.16 -2.23
N LEU A 137 -17.66 0.10 -2.33
CA LEU A 137 -16.24 0.43 -2.55
C LEU A 137 -15.54 0.64 -1.22
N VAL A 138 -14.94 -0.42 -0.69
CA VAL A 138 -14.02 -0.34 0.46
C VAL A 138 -12.68 0.18 -0.03
N ILE A 139 -12.51 1.51 -0.04
CA ILE A 139 -11.21 2.11 -0.32
C ILE A 139 -10.34 1.95 0.92
N SER A 140 -9.29 1.15 0.81
CA SER A 140 -8.22 1.11 1.81
C SER A 140 -7.38 2.39 1.67
N GLY A 141 -7.02 3.02 2.79
CA GLY A 141 -6.14 4.20 2.76
C GLY A 141 -6.84 5.54 2.48
N LYS A 142 -8.12 5.71 2.85
CA LYS A 142 -8.88 6.95 2.63
C LYS A 142 -8.22 8.20 3.21
N CYS A 143 -7.70 8.13 4.43
CA CYS A 143 -7.02 9.25 5.07
C CYS A 143 -5.65 9.56 4.46
N GLU A 144 -4.94 8.54 3.99
CA GLU A 144 -3.68 8.69 3.26
C GLU A 144 -3.88 9.36 1.90
N LEU A 145 -4.93 8.98 1.17
CA LEU A 145 -5.32 9.63 -0.09
C LEU A 145 -5.68 11.11 0.13
N LEU A 146 -6.46 11.39 1.19
CA LEU A 146 -6.80 12.76 1.57
C LEU A 146 -5.54 13.56 1.90
N ALA A 147 -4.59 12.99 2.63
CA ALA A 147 -3.34 13.66 3.00
C ALA A 147 -2.51 14.05 1.77
N VAL A 148 -2.40 13.15 0.80
CA VAL A 148 -1.73 13.44 -0.48
C VAL A 148 -2.47 14.52 -1.26
N ALA A 149 -3.80 14.45 -1.32
CA ALA A 149 -4.61 15.42 -2.07
C ALA A 149 -4.56 16.82 -1.45
N VAL A 150 -4.71 16.95 -0.13
CA VAL A 150 -4.57 18.23 0.59
C VAL A 150 -3.17 18.79 0.43
N SER A 151 -2.12 17.96 0.53
CA SER A 151 -0.73 18.39 0.28
C SER A 151 -0.58 18.98 -1.13
N SER A 152 -1.12 18.29 -2.14
CA SER A 152 -1.08 18.75 -3.52
C SER A 152 -1.85 20.06 -3.72
N ALA A 153 -3.06 20.18 -3.14
CA ALA A 153 -3.90 21.39 -3.25
C ALA A 153 -3.24 22.62 -2.61
N LEU A 154 -2.51 22.40 -1.50
CA LEU A 154 -1.75 23.45 -0.80
C LEU A 154 -0.37 23.71 -1.42
N GLY A 155 0.02 22.99 -2.48
CA GLY A 155 1.33 23.12 -3.11
C GLY A 155 2.49 22.58 -2.28
N PHE A 156 2.23 21.66 -1.34
CA PHE A 156 3.28 21.03 -0.56
C PHE A 156 3.94 19.93 -1.38
N SER A 157 5.26 19.90 -1.41
CA SER A 157 6.03 18.87 -2.12
C SER A 157 6.13 17.55 -1.36
N ARG A 158 5.80 17.54 -0.06
CA ARG A 158 5.92 16.39 0.83
C ARG A 158 4.83 16.36 1.88
N CYS A 159 4.34 15.16 2.20
CA CYS A 159 3.55 14.88 3.40
C CYS A 159 4.25 13.86 4.30
N GLU A 160 4.04 13.96 5.60
CA GLU A 160 4.53 13.01 6.58
C GLU A 160 3.41 12.10 7.07
N PHE A 161 3.66 10.81 7.10
CA PHE A 161 2.76 9.81 7.67
C PHE A 161 3.37 9.29 8.96
N TRP A 162 2.76 9.62 10.07
CA TRP A 162 3.16 9.20 11.40
C TRP A 162 2.37 7.96 11.82
N GLY A 163 3.07 6.84 12.01
CA GLY A 163 2.51 5.56 12.43
C GLY A 163 3.42 4.86 13.43
N ARG A 164 3.03 3.66 13.86
CA ARG A 164 3.84 2.88 14.82
C ARG A 164 5.12 2.32 14.20
N SER A 165 5.08 2.01 12.92
CA SER A 165 6.26 1.51 12.23
C SER A 165 7.30 2.62 12.05
N GLN A 166 8.56 2.27 12.23
CA GLN A 166 9.69 3.19 12.00
C GLN A 166 10.00 3.43 10.52
N GLY A 167 9.19 2.91 9.61
CA GLY A 167 9.36 2.99 8.16
C GLY A 167 9.11 1.66 7.47
N ILE A 168 9.56 1.56 6.22
CA ILE A 168 9.50 0.37 5.39
C ILE A 168 10.82 -0.40 5.51
N TYR A 169 10.73 -1.72 5.66
CA TYR A 169 11.89 -2.57 5.88
C TYR A 169 12.24 -3.39 4.64
N SER A 170 13.49 -3.84 4.60
CA SER A 170 14.06 -4.64 3.51
C SER A 170 13.48 -6.05 3.38
N SER A 171 12.63 -6.45 4.31
CA SER A 171 11.82 -7.67 4.22
C SER A 171 10.55 -7.54 5.07
N ASN A 172 9.48 -8.21 4.65
CA ASN A 172 8.24 -8.37 5.44
C ASN A 172 8.27 -9.57 6.40
N LEU A 173 9.33 -10.36 6.41
CA LEU A 173 9.52 -11.42 7.40
C LEU A 173 9.87 -10.80 8.76
N SER A 174 8.86 -10.63 9.62
CA SER A 174 8.96 -9.87 10.89
C SER A 174 10.00 -10.44 11.86
N GLU A 175 10.15 -11.75 11.90
CA GLU A 175 11.06 -12.45 12.82
C GLU A 175 12.50 -12.56 12.30
N MET A 176 12.78 -12.02 11.13
CA MET A 176 14.12 -12.06 10.56
C MET A 176 15.04 -11.07 11.27
N THR A 177 16.16 -11.59 11.80
CA THR A 177 17.28 -10.76 12.26
C THR A 177 18.00 -10.13 11.06
N GLY A 178 18.49 -8.89 11.17
CA GLY A 178 19.22 -8.23 10.09
C GLY A 178 18.34 -7.44 9.10
N ARG A 179 17.02 -7.38 9.30
CA ARG A 179 16.17 -6.46 8.52
C ARG A 179 16.68 -5.03 8.67
N LYS A 180 16.86 -4.36 7.53
CA LYS A 180 17.25 -2.96 7.50
C LYS A 180 16.06 -2.09 7.14
N ARG A 181 15.90 -0.97 7.83
CA ARG A 181 14.96 0.06 7.40
C ARG A 181 15.48 0.68 6.10
N ILE A 182 14.61 0.84 5.13
CA ILE A 182 14.94 1.47 3.85
C ILE A 182 14.78 2.98 4.02
N GLU A 183 15.87 3.73 3.85
CA GLU A 183 15.84 5.18 4.01
C GLU A 183 15.08 5.87 2.87
N ARG A 184 15.24 5.36 1.63
CA ARG A 184 14.65 5.95 0.43
C ARG A 184 14.16 4.88 -0.52
N LEU A 185 12.94 5.06 -1.02
CA LEU A 185 12.32 4.28 -2.08
C LEU A 185 11.85 5.20 -3.20
N THR A 186 11.93 4.72 -4.43
CA THR A 186 11.16 5.33 -5.52
C THR A 186 9.70 4.90 -5.40
N PHE A 187 8.78 5.70 -5.99
CA PHE A 187 7.38 5.29 -6.07
C PHE A 187 7.20 3.94 -6.75
N ASP A 188 8.00 3.64 -7.77
CA ASP A 188 7.92 2.38 -8.50
C ASP A 188 8.38 1.19 -7.65
N GLU A 189 9.49 1.33 -6.88
CA GLU A 189 9.92 0.33 -5.92
C GLU A 189 8.87 0.09 -4.84
N CYS A 190 8.31 1.17 -4.27
CA CYS A 190 7.28 1.07 -3.24
C CYS A 190 6.00 0.41 -3.78
N MET A 191 5.59 0.75 -5.01
CA MET A 191 4.44 0.13 -5.70
C MET A 191 4.66 -1.36 -5.93
N GLU A 192 5.84 -1.75 -6.40
CA GLU A 192 6.20 -3.16 -6.62
C GLU A 192 6.20 -3.93 -5.30
N MET A 193 6.81 -3.36 -4.24
CA MET A 193 6.80 -3.97 -2.91
C MET A 193 5.38 -4.14 -2.36
N ALA A 194 4.50 -3.14 -2.55
CA ALA A 194 3.10 -3.23 -2.15
C ALA A 194 2.34 -4.30 -2.97
N THR A 195 2.65 -4.44 -4.26
CA THR A 195 2.07 -5.48 -5.13
C THR A 195 2.49 -6.88 -4.68
N LEU A 196 3.69 -7.02 -4.16
CA LEU A 196 4.26 -8.28 -3.70
C LEU A 196 3.99 -8.54 -2.20
N GLY A 197 3.11 -7.76 -1.56
CA GLY A 197 2.74 -7.93 -0.16
C GLY A 197 3.80 -7.49 0.85
N ALA A 198 4.84 -6.77 0.42
CA ALA A 198 5.94 -6.33 1.30
C ALA A 198 5.68 -5.00 2.02
N VAL A 199 4.67 -4.26 1.61
CA VAL A 199 4.30 -2.96 2.19
C VAL A 199 2.81 -2.98 2.50
N ASP A 200 2.49 -3.22 3.77
CA ASP A 200 1.10 -3.17 4.28
C ASP A 200 0.71 -1.76 4.78
N LEU A 201 1.69 -0.86 4.87
CA LEU A 201 1.53 0.47 5.47
C LEU A 201 0.87 1.47 4.52
N LEU A 202 0.94 1.23 3.21
CA LEU A 202 0.44 2.13 2.17
C LEU A 202 -0.28 1.33 1.10
N GLY A 203 -1.51 1.71 0.80
CA GLY A 203 -2.25 1.17 -0.34
C GLY A 203 -1.59 1.56 -1.67
N LYS A 204 -1.70 0.70 -2.69
CA LYS A 204 -1.19 0.96 -4.04
C LYS A 204 -1.75 2.25 -4.62
N GLU A 205 -3.01 2.53 -4.36
CA GLU A 205 -3.75 3.72 -4.80
C GLU A 205 -3.10 4.99 -4.25
N VAL A 206 -2.71 4.98 -2.97
CA VAL A 206 -2.02 6.11 -2.32
C VAL A 206 -0.69 6.41 -2.99
N ILE A 207 0.11 5.37 -3.27
CA ILE A 207 1.41 5.49 -3.92
C ILE A 207 1.25 6.04 -5.34
N GLN A 208 0.24 5.54 -6.07
CA GLN A 208 -0.05 5.97 -7.44
C GLN A 208 -0.49 7.44 -7.50
N VAL A 209 -1.40 7.85 -6.60
CA VAL A 209 -1.86 9.24 -6.52
C VAL A 209 -0.72 10.17 -6.10
N ALA A 210 0.10 9.76 -5.13
CA ALA A 210 1.27 10.54 -4.71
C ALA A 210 2.27 10.73 -5.87
N LYS A 211 2.53 9.69 -6.65
CA LYS A 211 3.36 9.76 -7.87
C LYS A 211 2.75 10.69 -8.91
N LYS A 212 1.43 10.57 -9.22
CA LYS A 212 0.70 11.39 -10.19
C LYS A 212 0.73 12.88 -9.81
N ARG A 213 0.59 13.17 -8.50
CA ARG A 213 0.54 14.54 -7.96
C ARG A 213 1.93 15.12 -7.61
N GLY A 214 2.99 14.32 -7.69
CA GLY A 214 4.35 14.75 -7.36
C GLY A 214 4.57 15.05 -5.88
N VAL A 215 3.79 14.44 -4.98
CA VAL A 215 3.89 14.60 -3.53
C VAL A 215 4.71 13.47 -2.94
N GLU A 216 5.88 13.79 -2.38
CA GLU A 216 6.69 12.82 -1.65
C GLU A 216 6.00 12.38 -0.35
N ILE A 217 6.18 11.12 0.04
CA ILE A 217 5.66 10.59 1.31
C ILE A 217 6.84 10.27 2.22
N PHE A 218 6.85 10.83 3.42
CA PHE A 218 7.80 10.46 4.46
C PHE A 218 7.10 9.69 5.56
N TYR A 219 7.27 8.36 5.56
CA TYR A 219 6.69 7.49 6.57
C TYR A 219 7.62 7.33 7.76
N MET A 220 7.17 7.62 8.97
CA MET A 220 7.97 7.56 10.19
C MET A 220 7.15 7.26 11.45
N SER A 221 7.83 6.87 12.52
CA SER A 221 7.25 6.88 13.87
C SER A 221 7.47 8.25 14.52
N PRO A 222 6.46 8.85 15.21
CA PRO A 222 6.65 10.10 15.95
C PRO A 222 7.63 9.94 17.12
N PHE A 223 7.92 8.72 17.55
CA PHE A 223 8.84 8.41 18.65
C PHE A 223 10.30 8.31 18.20
N GLU A 224 10.54 8.33 16.89
CA GLU A 224 11.84 8.19 16.26
C GLU A 224 12.19 9.42 15.41
N LYS A 225 13.47 9.55 15.04
CA LYS A 225 13.91 10.62 14.14
C LYS A 225 14.00 10.19 12.68
N GLU A 226 14.01 8.90 12.46
CA GLU A 226 14.25 8.29 11.17
C GLU A 226 12.98 7.71 10.57
N GLY A 227 12.94 7.58 9.25
CA GLY A 227 11.79 7.08 8.52
C GLY A 227 12.17 6.61 7.11
N THR A 228 11.18 6.31 6.29
CA THR A 228 11.35 5.99 4.87
C THR A 228 10.78 7.11 4.01
N LEU A 229 11.61 7.66 3.13
CA LEU A 229 11.19 8.65 2.13
C LEU A 229 10.84 7.95 0.82
N ILE A 230 9.61 8.15 0.35
CA ILE A 230 9.11 7.68 -0.94
C ILE A 230 9.03 8.88 -1.87
N MET A 231 9.76 8.83 -2.99
CA MET A 231 9.97 9.98 -3.87
C MET A 231 10.11 9.58 -5.34
N SER A 232 10.08 10.55 -6.24
CA SER A 232 10.46 10.32 -7.64
C SER A 232 11.98 10.10 -7.73
N ASP A 233 12.39 9.22 -8.62
CA ASP A 233 13.81 8.98 -8.90
C ASP A 233 14.42 10.20 -9.62
N VAL A 234 15.10 11.04 -8.89
CA VAL A 234 15.75 12.26 -9.41
C VAL A 234 17.25 12.08 -9.63
N GLU A 235 17.85 11.08 -9.03
CA GLU A 235 19.28 10.80 -9.15
C GLU A 235 19.53 9.52 -9.96
N LYS A 236 20.64 9.49 -10.72
CA LYS A 236 21.12 8.28 -11.41
C LYS A 236 21.27 7.14 -10.42
N VAL A 237 20.26 6.29 -10.31
CA VAL A 237 20.16 5.23 -9.33
C VAL A 237 21.28 4.22 -9.54
N LYS A 238 22.10 4.08 -8.52
CA LYS A 238 22.92 2.87 -8.37
C LYS A 238 21.93 1.71 -8.24
N CYS A 239 22.03 0.73 -9.13
CA CYS A 239 21.26 -0.50 -9.04
C CYS A 239 21.55 -1.16 -7.67
N ASN A 240 20.60 -1.10 -6.78
CA ASN A 240 20.67 -1.76 -5.48
C ASN A 240 19.37 -2.51 -5.24
N VAL A 241 19.49 -3.75 -4.80
CA VAL A 241 18.36 -4.45 -4.20
C VAL A 241 17.97 -3.70 -2.93
N LYS A 242 16.69 -3.40 -2.80
CA LYS A 242 16.10 -2.69 -1.65
C LYS A 242 15.42 -3.64 -0.69
N SER A 243 14.78 -4.67 -1.24
CA SER A 243 13.96 -5.57 -0.44
C SER A 243 13.95 -6.98 -1.01
N VAL A 244 13.80 -7.94 -0.10
CA VAL A 244 13.37 -9.29 -0.39
C VAL A 244 12.02 -9.50 0.28
N ALA A 245 10.99 -9.62 -0.54
CA ALA A 245 9.61 -9.74 -0.12
C ALA A 245 9.07 -11.14 -0.35
N TYR A 246 8.08 -11.55 0.42
CA TYR A 246 7.36 -12.80 0.16
C TYR A 246 5.86 -12.62 0.34
N ASP A 247 5.11 -13.51 -0.30
CA ASP A 247 3.66 -13.57 -0.21
C ASP A 247 3.24 -15.05 -0.23
N THR A 248 2.44 -15.42 0.77
CA THR A 248 1.88 -16.77 0.92
C THR A 248 0.41 -16.85 0.56
N ASP A 249 -0.26 -15.71 0.32
CA ASP A 249 -1.66 -15.66 -0.14
C ASP A 249 -1.75 -15.83 -1.67
N THR A 250 -1.11 -16.87 -2.17
CA THR A 250 -1.06 -17.16 -3.60
C THR A 250 -1.25 -18.65 -3.87
N ALA A 251 -1.94 -18.98 -4.96
CA ALA A 251 -2.14 -20.33 -5.45
C ALA A 251 -1.92 -20.38 -6.97
N LYS A 252 -1.37 -21.48 -7.45
CA LYS A 252 -1.12 -21.70 -8.88
C LYS A 252 -2.27 -22.47 -9.51
N VAL A 253 -2.72 -22.02 -10.68
CA VAL A 253 -3.64 -22.76 -11.55
C VAL A 253 -2.96 -22.94 -12.91
N ALA A 254 -3.07 -24.12 -13.48
CA ALA A 254 -2.56 -24.38 -14.83
C ALA A 254 -3.58 -25.15 -15.66
N LEU A 255 -3.85 -24.65 -16.87
CA LEU A 255 -4.55 -25.35 -17.92
C LEU A 255 -3.52 -26.09 -18.75
N LEU A 256 -3.67 -27.40 -18.88
CA LEU A 256 -2.73 -28.28 -19.55
C LEU A 256 -3.23 -28.63 -20.95
N GLY A 257 -2.30 -28.66 -21.91
CA GLY A 257 -2.57 -29.10 -23.27
C GLY A 257 -3.64 -28.25 -23.97
N VAL A 258 -3.58 -26.95 -23.79
CA VAL A 258 -4.50 -25.99 -24.43
C VAL A 258 -4.15 -25.88 -25.91
N PRO A 259 -5.11 -26.01 -26.85
CA PRO A 259 -4.84 -25.84 -28.28
C PRO A 259 -4.28 -24.45 -28.61
N ASP A 260 -3.25 -24.40 -29.42
CA ASP A 260 -2.64 -23.13 -29.86
C ASP A 260 -3.50 -22.47 -30.95
N ARG A 261 -4.47 -21.69 -30.51
CA ARG A 261 -5.38 -20.93 -31.37
C ARG A 261 -5.53 -19.50 -30.87
N PRO A 262 -5.58 -18.52 -31.78
CA PRO A 262 -5.90 -17.14 -31.42
C PRO A 262 -7.20 -17.05 -30.61
N GLY A 263 -7.20 -16.29 -29.52
CA GLY A 263 -8.36 -16.04 -28.67
C GLY A 263 -8.48 -16.94 -27.43
N ILE A 264 -7.73 -18.03 -27.31
CA ILE A 264 -7.81 -18.92 -26.12
C ILE A 264 -7.43 -18.18 -24.84
N ALA A 265 -6.33 -17.44 -24.83
CA ALA A 265 -5.96 -16.65 -23.66
C ALA A 265 -7.04 -15.61 -23.30
N ALA A 266 -7.61 -14.92 -24.31
CA ALA A 266 -8.72 -13.99 -24.08
C ALA A 266 -9.91 -14.68 -23.42
N LEU A 267 -10.29 -15.88 -23.90
CA LEU A 267 -11.39 -16.64 -23.34
C LEU A 267 -11.15 -17.00 -21.86
N VAL A 268 -9.93 -17.47 -21.53
CA VAL A 268 -9.56 -17.85 -20.16
C VAL A 268 -9.63 -16.64 -19.22
N PHE A 269 -8.98 -15.54 -19.58
CA PHE A 269 -8.88 -14.38 -18.69
C PHE A 269 -10.18 -13.55 -18.65
N SER A 270 -11.02 -13.53 -19.71
CA SER A 270 -12.37 -12.98 -19.66
C SER A 270 -13.25 -13.78 -18.70
N GLY A 271 -13.20 -15.12 -18.76
CA GLY A 271 -13.99 -15.95 -17.84
C GLY A 271 -13.58 -15.79 -16.37
N LEU A 272 -12.30 -15.51 -16.08
CA LEU A 272 -11.86 -15.17 -14.73
C LEU A 272 -12.34 -13.76 -14.32
N ALA A 273 -12.24 -12.79 -15.22
CA ALA A 273 -12.68 -11.41 -14.99
C ALA A 273 -14.19 -11.31 -14.71
N GLU A 274 -15.02 -12.10 -15.39
CA GLU A 274 -16.47 -12.18 -15.13
C GLU A 274 -16.81 -12.65 -13.70
N GLN A 275 -15.86 -13.32 -13.03
CA GLN A 275 -15.99 -13.76 -11.64
C GLN A 275 -15.19 -12.87 -10.67
N ASP A 276 -14.71 -11.72 -11.13
CA ASP A 276 -13.88 -10.78 -10.36
C ASP A 276 -12.59 -11.41 -9.80
N ILE A 277 -11.99 -12.34 -10.57
CA ILE A 277 -10.76 -13.03 -10.21
C ILE A 277 -9.58 -12.39 -10.92
N SER A 278 -8.67 -11.81 -10.16
CA SER A 278 -7.39 -11.29 -10.68
C SER A 278 -6.39 -12.42 -10.87
N ALA A 279 -5.82 -12.49 -12.08
CA ALA A 279 -4.74 -13.42 -12.40
C ALA A 279 -3.40 -12.67 -12.47
N GLU A 280 -2.40 -13.19 -11.79
CA GLU A 280 -1.06 -12.62 -11.75
C GLU A 280 -0.04 -13.62 -12.34
N MET A 281 1.15 -13.12 -12.72
CA MET A 281 2.28 -13.96 -13.17
C MET A 281 1.88 -15.00 -14.24
N ILE A 282 1.22 -14.52 -15.29
CA ILE A 282 0.71 -15.37 -16.36
C ILE A 282 1.89 -15.90 -17.22
N ILE A 283 2.02 -17.20 -17.31
CA ILE A 283 3.06 -17.89 -18.09
C ILE A 283 2.40 -18.85 -19.07
N GLN A 284 2.73 -18.70 -20.36
CA GLN A 284 2.37 -19.67 -21.39
C GLN A 284 3.62 -20.43 -21.78
N SER A 285 3.54 -21.77 -21.79
CA SER A 285 4.66 -22.62 -22.19
C SER A 285 4.94 -22.52 -23.71
N VAL A 286 6.13 -22.96 -24.10
CA VAL A 286 6.46 -23.08 -25.51
C VAL A 286 5.62 -24.21 -26.15
N MET A 287 5.06 -23.91 -27.31
CA MET A 287 4.24 -24.84 -28.10
C MET A 287 4.95 -26.18 -28.37
N ARG A 288 4.27 -27.29 -28.02
CA ARG A 288 4.67 -28.63 -28.38
C ARG A 288 3.52 -29.31 -29.13
N GLY A 289 3.66 -29.54 -30.44
CA GLY A 289 2.60 -30.22 -31.21
C GLY A 289 1.26 -29.49 -31.26
N GLN A 290 1.25 -28.16 -31.39
CA GLN A 290 0.06 -27.30 -31.42
C GLN A 290 -0.73 -27.21 -30.08
N ILE A 291 -0.08 -27.53 -28.98
CA ILE A 291 -0.64 -27.34 -27.63
C ILE A 291 0.34 -26.59 -26.74
N ASN A 292 -0.22 -25.83 -25.79
CA ASN A 292 0.49 -25.07 -24.78
C ASN A 292 -0.09 -25.35 -23.41
N ASP A 293 0.67 -25.04 -22.37
CA ASP A 293 0.13 -24.92 -21.02
C ASP A 293 0.04 -23.45 -20.66
N ILE A 294 -1.02 -23.05 -19.98
CA ILE A 294 -1.21 -21.69 -19.44
C ILE A 294 -1.26 -21.80 -17.94
N ALA A 295 -0.27 -21.26 -17.25
CA ALA A 295 -0.20 -21.21 -15.80
C ALA A 295 -0.27 -19.75 -15.32
N PHE A 296 -0.92 -19.53 -14.19
CA PHE A 296 -1.03 -18.23 -13.56
C PHE A 296 -1.26 -18.38 -12.06
N LEU A 297 -1.09 -17.27 -11.34
CA LEU A 297 -1.33 -17.21 -9.91
C LEU A 297 -2.65 -16.46 -9.65
N VAL A 298 -3.35 -16.90 -8.61
CA VAL A 298 -4.54 -16.24 -8.04
C VAL A 298 -4.39 -16.15 -6.54
N LYS A 299 -5.18 -15.34 -5.86
CA LYS A 299 -5.27 -15.37 -4.41
C LYS A 299 -5.83 -16.70 -3.92
N LYS A 300 -5.37 -17.20 -2.77
CA LYS A 300 -5.87 -18.45 -2.18
C LYS A 300 -7.39 -18.44 -2.00
N GLY A 301 -7.96 -17.29 -1.63
CA GLY A 301 -9.41 -17.13 -1.47
C GLY A 301 -10.22 -17.34 -2.75
N ASP A 302 -9.62 -17.16 -3.93
CA ASP A 302 -10.28 -17.26 -5.23
C ASP A 302 -10.07 -18.62 -5.91
N ILE A 303 -9.27 -19.51 -5.33
CA ILE A 303 -8.82 -20.75 -5.98
C ILE A 303 -9.96 -21.66 -6.42
N GLU A 304 -10.99 -21.85 -5.61
CA GLU A 304 -12.11 -22.73 -5.95
C GLU A 304 -12.91 -22.21 -7.15
N LYS A 305 -13.16 -20.90 -7.18
CA LYS A 305 -13.83 -20.24 -8.30
C LYS A 305 -12.97 -20.33 -9.56
N ALA A 306 -11.67 -20.03 -9.48
CA ALA A 306 -10.72 -20.11 -10.58
C ALA A 306 -10.67 -21.54 -11.18
N ILE A 307 -10.59 -22.56 -10.34
CA ILE A 307 -10.63 -23.97 -10.79
C ILE A 307 -11.94 -24.28 -11.50
N SER A 308 -13.08 -23.81 -10.98
CA SER A 308 -14.40 -24.05 -11.59
C SER A 308 -14.49 -23.45 -12.99
N VAL A 309 -14.07 -22.17 -13.13
CA VAL A 309 -14.00 -21.48 -14.43
C VAL A 309 -13.09 -22.23 -15.40
N CYS A 310 -11.87 -22.53 -14.97
CA CYS A 310 -10.87 -23.19 -15.82
C CYS A 310 -11.32 -24.59 -16.27
N ARG A 311 -12.02 -25.36 -15.41
CA ARG A 311 -12.57 -26.68 -15.79
C ARG A 311 -13.69 -26.56 -16.83
N GLY A 312 -14.54 -25.53 -16.75
CA GLY A 312 -15.52 -25.21 -17.78
C GLY A 312 -14.87 -24.94 -19.13
N LEU A 313 -13.90 -24.03 -19.13
CA LEU A 313 -13.16 -23.62 -20.31
C LEU A 313 -12.29 -24.74 -20.91
N ALA A 314 -11.71 -25.62 -20.07
CA ALA A 314 -10.97 -26.76 -20.56
C ALA A 314 -11.84 -27.70 -21.41
N LYS A 315 -13.10 -27.94 -21.01
CA LYS A 315 -14.06 -28.72 -21.79
C LYS A 315 -14.43 -28.05 -23.11
N GLU A 316 -14.62 -26.73 -23.07
CA GLU A 316 -15.01 -25.94 -24.23
C GLU A 316 -13.89 -25.86 -25.28
N THR A 317 -12.65 -25.64 -24.81
CA THR A 317 -11.48 -25.44 -25.67
C THR A 317 -10.81 -26.74 -26.14
N GLY A 318 -11.14 -27.85 -25.48
CA GLY A 318 -10.48 -29.15 -25.73
C GLY A 318 -9.11 -29.28 -25.06
N ALA A 319 -8.86 -28.51 -23.99
CA ALA A 319 -7.66 -28.67 -23.18
C ALA A 319 -7.67 -30.02 -22.45
N GLN A 320 -6.48 -30.54 -22.14
CA GLN A 320 -6.32 -31.86 -21.54
C GLN A 320 -6.75 -31.93 -20.07
N GLY A 321 -6.64 -30.79 -19.35
CA GLY A 321 -7.05 -30.72 -17.96
C GLY A 321 -6.65 -29.45 -17.24
N VAL A 322 -6.97 -29.41 -15.94
CA VAL A 322 -6.62 -28.31 -15.02
C VAL A 322 -5.91 -28.90 -13.82
N THR A 323 -4.77 -28.37 -13.47
CA THR A 323 -4.05 -28.65 -12.21
C THR A 323 -3.94 -27.39 -11.38
N PHE A 324 -3.74 -27.54 -10.08
CA PHE A 324 -3.55 -26.42 -9.16
C PHE A 324 -2.63 -26.81 -8.00
N ASP A 325 -2.05 -25.80 -7.36
CA ASP A 325 -1.21 -25.96 -6.18
C ASP A 325 -1.43 -24.79 -5.23
N THR A 326 -1.71 -25.07 -3.95
CA THR A 326 -1.93 -24.10 -2.87
C THR A 326 -0.77 -24.04 -1.87
N GLU A 327 0.17 -24.97 -1.97
CA GLU A 327 1.33 -25.08 -1.06
C GLU A 327 2.56 -24.37 -1.62
N ILE A 328 2.33 -23.24 -2.27
CA ILE A 328 3.36 -22.39 -2.86
C ILE A 328 3.42 -21.02 -2.18
N ALA A 329 4.54 -20.34 -2.40
CA ALA A 329 4.72 -18.94 -2.02
C ALA A 329 5.54 -18.20 -3.09
N ARG A 330 5.34 -16.88 -3.17
CA ARG A 330 6.17 -15.99 -3.98
C ARG A 330 7.31 -15.45 -3.12
N VAL A 331 8.52 -15.41 -3.67
CA VAL A 331 9.67 -14.68 -3.12
C VAL A 331 10.16 -13.72 -4.21
N SER A 332 10.40 -12.48 -3.84
CA SER A 332 10.68 -11.41 -4.80
C SER A 332 11.86 -10.57 -4.33
N VAL A 333 12.82 -10.37 -5.22
CA VAL A 333 13.93 -9.44 -5.02
C VAL A 333 13.59 -8.15 -5.75
N VAL A 334 13.49 -7.03 -5.01
CA VAL A 334 13.02 -5.73 -5.53
C VAL A 334 14.11 -4.69 -5.46
N GLY A 335 14.27 -3.91 -6.52
CA GLY A 335 15.19 -2.77 -6.58
C GLY A 335 15.33 -2.20 -7.98
N THR A 336 15.50 -0.89 -8.10
CA THR A 336 15.62 -0.22 -9.39
C THR A 336 16.85 -0.66 -10.17
N GLY A 337 16.65 -0.92 -11.45
CA GLY A 337 17.73 -1.26 -12.40
C GLY A 337 18.20 -2.71 -12.33
N ILE A 338 17.49 -3.59 -11.65
CA ILE A 338 17.76 -5.05 -11.59
C ILE A 338 17.87 -5.63 -13.01
N SER A 339 16.97 -5.26 -13.93
CA SER A 339 16.99 -5.74 -15.32
C SER A 339 18.21 -5.32 -16.11
N ARG A 340 18.91 -4.25 -15.70
CA ARG A 340 20.14 -3.77 -16.35
C ARG A 340 21.40 -4.54 -15.90
N LYS A 341 21.31 -5.31 -14.83
CA LYS A 341 22.39 -6.12 -14.26
C LYS A 341 22.13 -7.59 -14.49
N THR A 342 22.67 -8.13 -15.56
CA THR A 342 22.48 -9.52 -16.01
C THR A 342 22.85 -10.57 -14.96
N HIS A 343 23.70 -10.22 -13.99
CA HIS A 343 24.13 -11.13 -12.93
C HIS A 343 23.12 -11.25 -11.78
N ILE A 344 22.18 -10.31 -11.60
CA ILE A 344 21.23 -10.38 -10.46
C ILE A 344 20.29 -11.59 -10.58
N PRO A 345 19.60 -11.84 -11.70
CA PRO A 345 18.78 -13.05 -11.81
C PRO A 345 19.60 -14.33 -11.63
N ALA A 346 20.81 -14.38 -12.19
CA ALA A 346 21.69 -15.54 -12.03
C ALA A 346 22.05 -15.77 -10.54
N ARG A 347 22.37 -14.73 -9.80
CA ARG A 347 22.64 -14.83 -8.35
C ARG A 347 21.39 -15.25 -7.58
N VAL A 348 20.21 -14.72 -7.88
CA VAL A 348 18.94 -15.16 -7.26
C VAL A 348 18.79 -16.67 -7.42
N PHE A 349 18.93 -17.18 -8.64
CA PHE A 349 18.73 -18.61 -8.91
C PHE A 349 19.83 -19.47 -8.29
N SER A 350 21.08 -19.02 -8.31
CA SER A 350 22.19 -19.77 -7.68
C SER A 350 22.09 -19.81 -6.15
N THR A 351 21.61 -18.71 -5.54
CA THR A 351 21.37 -18.67 -4.08
C THR A 351 20.27 -19.65 -3.69
N LEU A 352 19.14 -19.66 -4.39
CA LEU A 352 18.07 -20.62 -4.11
C LEU A 352 18.54 -22.08 -4.31
N ALA A 353 19.28 -22.34 -5.39
CA ALA A 353 19.82 -23.66 -5.67
C ALA A 353 20.84 -24.14 -4.61
N SER A 354 21.68 -23.25 -4.07
CA SER A 354 22.64 -23.60 -3.01
C SER A 354 21.99 -23.95 -1.66
N HIS A 355 20.70 -23.58 -1.49
CA HIS A 355 19.87 -23.95 -0.33
C HIS A 355 18.87 -25.07 -0.65
N ASP A 356 19.07 -25.79 -1.75
CA ASP A 356 18.19 -26.89 -2.22
C ASP A 356 16.72 -26.46 -2.38
N ILE A 357 16.49 -25.18 -2.77
CA ILE A 357 15.16 -24.62 -2.99
C ILE A 357 14.84 -24.67 -4.48
N ASN A 358 13.84 -25.47 -4.85
CA ASN A 358 13.36 -25.56 -6.22
C ASN A 358 12.49 -24.36 -6.59
N ILE A 359 12.59 -23.92 -7.84
CA ILE A 359 11.79 -22.81 -8.40
C ILE A 359 10.74 -23.39 -9.35
N GLU A 360 9.47 -23.10 -9.10
CA GLU A 360 8.35 -23.59 -9.90
C GLU A 360 7.95 -22.64 -11.02
N MET A 361 8.01 -21.32 -10.76
CA MET A 361 7.73 -20.29 -11.74
C MET A 361 8.71 -19.13 -11.57
N ILE A 362 9.00 -18.43 -12.63
CA ILE A 362 9.87 -17.26 -12.66
C ILE A 362 9.17 -16.14 -13.43
N ALA A 363 9.17 -14.94 -12.88
CA ALA A 363 8.87 -13.72 -13.61
C ALA A 363 9.93 -12.66 -13.32
N SER A 364 10.14 -11.75 -14.23
CA SER A 364 11.06 -10.62 -14.05
C SER A 364 10.45 -9.36 -14.65
N THR A 365 10.50 -8.28 -13.91
CA THR A 365 10.13 -6.93 -14.35
C THR A 365 11.38 -6.06 -14.50
N SER A 366 11.22 -4.77 -14.77
CA SER A 366 12.36 -3.83 -14.76
C SER A 366 12.98 -3.61 -13.40
N ILE A 367 12.24 -3.92 -12.32
CA ILE A 367 12.60 -3.61 -10.93
C ILE A 367 12.46 -4.81 -9.99
N SER A 368 12.08 -5.99 -10.48
CA SER A 368 11.97 -7.19 -9.63
C SER A 368 12.35 -8.48 -10.36
N VAL A 369 12.77 -9.47 -9.56
CA VAL A 369 12.85 -10.89 -9.95
C VAL A 369 11.99 -11.66 -8.97
N VAL A 370 10.95 -12.33 -9.48
CA VAL A 370 9.97 -13.07 -8.71
C VAL A 370 10.15 -14.56 -8.96
N CYS A 371 10.27 -15.35 -7.90
CA CYS A 371 10.33 -16.79 -7.91
C CYS A 371 9.15 -17.38 -7.12
N VAL A 372 8.49 -18.37 -7.67
CA VAL A 372 7.54 -19.19 -6.92
C VAL A 372 8.28 -20.41 -6.41
N VAL A 373 8.17 -20.66 -5.12
CA VAL A 373 8.82 -21.78 -4.41
C VAL A 373 7.79 -22.51 -3.57
N SER A 374 8.15 -23.69 -3.03
CA SER A 374 7.30 -24.36 -2.05
C SER A 374 7.04 -23.47 -0.83
N GLY A 375 5.80 -23.46 -0.32
CA GLY A 375 5.43 -22.70 0.86
C GLY A 375 6.26 -23.05 2.10
N SER A 376 6.69 -24.32 2.21
CA SER A 376 7.56 -24.79 3.30
C SER A 376 8.98 -24.21 3.26
N SER A 377 9.46 -23.76 2.09
CA SER A 377 10.83 -23.24 1.90
C SER A 377 10.88 -21.71 1.86
N VAL A 378 9.75 -21.02 2.00
CA VAL A 378 9.67 -19.56 1.77
C VAL A 378 10.54 -18.75 2.73
N GLU A 379 10.53 -19.07 4.02
CA GLU A 379 11.32 -18.34 5.01
C GLU A 379 12.82 -18.48 4.77
N GLU A 380 13.27 -19.71 4.44
CA GLU A 380 14.66 -19.97 4.11
C GLU A 380 15.07 -19.22 2.83
N ALA A 381 14.23 -19.24 1.81
CA ALA A 381 14.45 -18.49 0.57
C ALA A 381 14.60 -17.00 0.83
N VAL A 382 13.73 -16.42 1.66
CA VAL A 382 13.81 -15.00 2.03
C VAL A 382 15.10 -14.68 2.77
N ARG A 383 15.50 -15.50 3.75
CA ARG A 383 16.74 -15.32 4.53
C ARG A 383 17.97 -15.38 3.63
N ALA A 384 18.08 -16.41 2.81
CA ALA A 384 19.20 -16.63 1.91
C ALA A 384 19.34 -15.48 0.90
N LEU A 385 18.24 -15.06 0.27
CA LEU A 385 18.26 -13.95 -0.69
C LEU A 385 18.53 -12.61 -0.01
N HIS A 386 18.02 -12.39 1.20
CA HIS A 386 18.28 -11.16 1.93
C HIS A 386 19.75 -11.04 2.34
N GLU A 387 20.36 -12.11 2.84
CA GLU A 387 21.79 -12.18 3.14
C GLU A 387 22.63 -11.89 1.89
N GLU A 388 22.27 -12.49 0.74
CA GLU A 388 23.01 -12.31 -0.52
C GLU A 388 22.94 -10.90 -1.09
N PHE A 389 21.84 -10.16 -0.89
CA PHE A 389 21.59 -8.91 -1.62
C PHE A 389 21.47 -7.66 -0.76
N VAL A 390 21.13 -7.77 0.52
CA VAL A 390 20.80 -6.62 1.38
C VAL A 390 21.87 -6.39 2.45
N GLU A 391 22.68 -7.37 2.77
CA GLU A 391 23.86 -7.20 3.63
C GLU A 391 25.04 -6.57 2.85
#